data_ef6dab71e22196e90ed1f5df4346720c
#
_entry.id   ef6dab71e22196e90ed1f5df4346720c
#
_cell.length_a   1.000
_cell.length_b   1.000
_cell.length_c   1.000
_cell.angle_alpha   90.00
_cell.angle_beta   90.00
_cell.angle_gamma   90.00
#
_symmetry.space_group_name_H-M   'P 1'
#
loop_
_entity.id
_entity.type
_entity.pdbx_description
1 polymer ?
#
loop_
_entity_poly.entity_id
_entity_poly.type
_entity_poly.pdbx_seq_one_letter_code
_entity_poly.pdbx_strand_id
1 'polypeptide(L)'
;LGGHCIPLDPYYLAWKAREYDFATRFIELAGEVNNNMPYFCRSVISQAMNHGLQKSLSGSRILILGVAYKADISDTRETPAEKLVELLRTAGADVAYHDPHVAEFDGMRSVALEPEAYDCVVIVTAHTSLDYAGIVERANVVVDFRNATRGIESRKVWKL
;
A
#
# COMPACT_ATOMS: atom_id res chain seq x y z
N LEU A 1 5.03 -2.87 -6.83
CA LEU A 1 4.56 -4.14 -7.41
C LEU A 1 5.08 -5.29 -6.58
N GLY A 2 4.22 -6.25 -6.25
CA GLY A 2 4.54 -7.44 -5.48
C GLY A 2 4.27 -8.72 -6.28
N GLY A 3 4.22 -9.84 -5.56
CA GLY A 3 3.98 -11.16 -6.12
C GLY A 3 5.27 -11.95 -6.33
N HIS A 4 5.11 -13.17 -6.76
CA HIS A 4 6.16 -14.17 -6.80
C HIS A 4 7.25 -13.90 -7.86
N CYS A 5 6.89 -13.38 -9.03
CA CYS A 5 7.81 -13.26 -10.17
C CYS A 5 8.42 -11.86 -10.31
N ILE A 6 7.60 -10.81 -10.28
CA ILE A 6 8.07 -9.45 -10.60
C ILE A 6 9.19 -8.94 -9.69
N PRO A 7 9.20 -9.18 -8.38
CA PRO A 7 10.29 -8.76 -7.52
C PRO A 7 11.57 -9.60 -7.63
N LEU A 8 11.51 -10.83 -8.18
CA LEU A 8 12.61 -11.79 -8.13
C LEU A 8 13.21 -12.13 -9.50
N ASP A 9 12.38 -12.53 -10.47
CA ASP A 9 12.86 -13.06 -11.76
C ASP A 9 13.73 -12.07 -12.57
N PRO A 10 13.41 -10.75 -12.57
CA PRO A 10 14.26 -9.78 -13.25
C PRO A 10 15.68 -9.71 -12.67
N TYR A 11 15.85 -9.92 -11.35
CA TYR A 11 17.17 -9.96 -10.74
C TYR A 11 17.95 -11.22 -11.10
N TYR A 12 17.30 -12.39 -11.22
CA TYR A 12 17.93 -13.58 -11.73
C TYR A 12 18.40 -13.39 -13.17
N LEU A 13 17.57 -12.75 -14.02
CA LEU A 13 17.97 -12.42 -15.39
C LEU A 13 19.15 -11.46 -15.41
N ALA A 14 19.13 -10.41 -14.58
CA ALA A 14 20.23 -9.45 -14.49
C ALA A 14 21.53 -10.11 -14.03
N TRP A 15 21.46 -11.00 -13.03
CA TRP A 15 22.59 -11.76 -12.56
C TRP A 15 23.17 -12.66 -13.67
N LYS A 16 22.30 -13.41 -14.37
CA LYS A 16 22.72 -14.33 -15.44
C LYS A 16 23.30 -13.61 -16.63
N ALA A 17 22.76 -12.45 -17.00
CA ALA A 17 23.25 -11.64 -18.12
C ALA A 17 24.71 -11.20 -17.94
N ARG A 18 25.15 -10.99 -16.69
CA ARG A 18 26.55 -10.61 -16.39
C ARG A 18 27.56 -11.68 -16.77
N GLU A 19 27.17 -12.96 -16.79
CA GLU A 19 28.05 -14.04 -17.27
C GLU A 19 28.36 -13.92 -18.76
N TYR A 20 27.60 -13.12 -19.51
CA TYR A 20 27.77 -12.83 -20.94
C TYR A 20 28.22 -11.39 -21.20
N ASP A 21 28.83 -10.74 -20.20
CA ASP A 21 29.27 -9.34 -20.26
C ASP A 21 28.14 -8.33 -20.59
N PHE A 22 26.88 -8.68 -20.28
CA PHE A 22 25.74 -7.84 -20.55
C PHE A 22 25.17 -7.23 -19.26
N ALA A 23 25.10 -5.88 -19.20
CA ALA A 23 24.56 -5.15 -18.06
C ALA A 23 23.09 -4.72 -18.31
N THR A 24 22.19 -5.23 -17.50
CA THR A 24 20.74 -4.97 -17.60
C THR A 24 20.33 -3.76 -16.75
N ARG A 25 20.89 -2.59 -17.01
CA ARG A 25 20.74 -1.39 -16.17
C ARG A 25 19.29 -0.97 -15.94
N PHE A 26 18.43 -1.06 -16.97
CA PHE A 26 17.01 -0.71 -16.83
C PHE A 26 16.24 -1.68 -15.93
N ILE A 27 16.58 -2.97 -15.95
CA ILE A 27 15.96 -3.98 -15.07
C ILE A 27 16.36 -3.71 -13.62
N GLU A 28 17.64 -3.45 -13.37
CA GLU A 28 18.16 -3.13 -12.04
C GLU A 28 17.53 -1.83 -11.50
N LEU A 29 17.44 -0.79 -12.33
CA LEU A 29 16.80 0.47 -11.98
C LEU A 29 15.30 0.29 -11.70
N ALA A 30 14.59 -0.48 -12.50
CA ALA A 30 13.17 -0.76 -12.28
C ALA A 30 12.93 -1.45 -10.92
N GLY A 31 13.79 -2.39 -10.56
CA GLY A 31 13.75 -3.03 -9.24
C GLY A 31 14.03 -2.06 -8.09
N GLU A 32 15.03 -1.19 -8.24
CA GLU A 32 15.33 -0.15 -7.25
C GLU A 32 14.14 0.81 -7.05
N VAL A 33 13.55 1.28 -8.14
CA VAL A 33 12.35 2.14 -8.09
C VAL A 33 11.21 1.43 -7.38
N ASN A 34 10.95 0.16 -7.71
CA ASN A 34 9.90 -0.63 -7.06
C ASN A 34 10.15 -0.79 -5.55
N ASN A 35 11.37 -1.08 -5.15
CA ASN A 35 11.75 -1.24 -3.74
C ASN A 35 11.65 0.07 -2.95
N ASN A 36 11.80 1.22 -3.61
CA ASN A 36 11.66 2.54 -3.00
C ASN A 36 10.21 3.03 -2.90
N MET A 37 9.25 2.41 -3.61
CA MET A 37 7.85 2.84 -3.61
C MET A 37 7.20 2.86 -2.22
N PRO A 38 7.40 1.92 -1.29
CA PRO A 38 6.82 1.99 0.04
C PRO A 38 7.26 3.24 0.82
N TYR A 39 8.51 3.70 0.66
CA TYR A 39 9.01 4.92 1.29
C TYR A 39 8.33 6.17 0.71
N PHE A 40 8.14 6.20 -0.61
CA PHE A 40 7.40 7.27 -1.28
C PHE A 40 5.93 7.28 -0.83
N CYS A 41 5.28 6.12 -0.77
CA CYS A 41 3.91 5.97 -0.28
C CYS A 41 3.76 6.49 1.17
N ARG A 42 4.70 6.15 2.06
CA ARG A 42 4.72 6.71 3.42
C ARG A 42 4.79 8.23 3.42
N SER A 43 5.60 8.82 2.52
CA SER A 43 5.70 10.28 2.39
C SER A 43 4.36 10.91 1.96
N VAL A 44 3.66 10.31 1.00
CA VAL A 44 2.33 10.76 0.56
C VAL A 44 1.31 10.66 1.69
N ILE A 45 1.30 9.55 2.45
CA ILE A 45 0.43 9.40 3.62
C ILE A 45 0.70 10.49 4.66
N SER A 46 1.99 10.75 4.96
CA SER A 46 2.38 11.81 5.90
C SER A 46 1.91 13.19 5.44
N GLN A 47 2.01 13.49 4.14
CA GLN A 47 1.51 14.74 3.57
C GLN A 47 -0.03 14.83 3.66
N ALA A 48 -0.74 13.75 3.32
CA ALA A 48 -2.19 13.69 3.40
C ALA A 48 -2.69 13.92 4.85
N MET A 49 -2.03 13.29 5.82
CA MET A 49 -2.33 13.47 7.24
C MET A 49 -2.05 14.91 7.71
N ASN A 50 -0.90 15.46 7.33
CA ASN A 50 -0.51 16.80 7.74
C ASN A 50 -1.43 17.86 7.16
N HIS A 51 -1.72 17.81 5.85
CA HIS A 51 -2.57 18.80 5.19
C HIS A 51 -4.06 18.58 5.42
N GLY A 52 -4.51 17.31 5.49
CA GLY A 52 -5.93 16.95 5.64
C GLY A 52 -6.43 17.06 7.08
N LEU A 53 -5.60 16.72 8.07
CA LEU A 53 -5.99 16.62 9.48
C LEU A 53 -5.10 17.41 10.44
N GLN A 54 -4.01 18.02 9.97
CA GLN A 54 -2.99 18.66 10.82
C GLN A 54 -2.41 17.70 11.88
N LYS A 55 -2.28 16.43 11.51
CA LYS A 55 -1.76 15.34 12.35
C LYS A 55 -0.46 14.77 11.79
N SER A 56 0.43 14.32 12.69
CA SER A 56 1.57 13.49 12.34
C SER A 56 1.17 12.03 12.22
N LEU A 57 2.06 11.18 11.67
CA LEU A 57 1.87 9.73 11.69
C LEU A 57 1.91 9.17 13.11
N SER A 58 2.76 9.73 13.97
CA SER A 58 2.89 9.29 15.36
C SER A 58 1.60 9.51 16.14
N GLY A 59 1.09 8.43 16.73
CA GLY A 59 -0.17 8.42 17.49
C GLY A 59 -1.43 8.43 16.64
N SER A 60 -1.32 8.38 15.29
CA SER A 60 -2.48 8.31 14.40
C SER A 60 -2.89 6.86 14.14
N ARG A 61 -4.19 6.64 13.97
CA ARG A 61 -4.78 5.35 13.61
C ARG A 61 -4.95 5.27 12.09
N ILE A 62 -4.31 4.27 11.46
CA ILE A 62 -4.30 4.09 10.01
C ILE A 62 -4.91 2.73 9.66
N LEU A 63 -5.90 2.73 8.76
CA LEU A 63 -6.48 1.52 8.18
C LEU A 63 -5.90 1.27 6.80
N ILE A 64 -5.21 0.15 6.62
CA ILE A 64 -4.77 -0.34 5.31
C ILE A 64 -5.90 -1.14 4.68
N LEU A 65 -6.28 -0.80 3.45
CA LEU A 65 -7.23 -1.57 2.65
C LEU A 65 -6.50 -2.40 1.61
N GLY A 66 -6.62 -3.73 1.77
CA GLY A 66 -5.99 -4.72 0.92
C GLY A 66 -4.50 -4.92 1.22
N VAL A 67 -4.14 -6.14 1.60
CA VAL A 67 -2.76 -6.56 1.89
C VAL A 67 -2.27 -7.65 0.94
N ALA A 68 -3.14 -8.24 0.11
CA ALA A 68 -2.74 -9.12 -0.98
C ALA A 68 -1.93 -8.35 -2.04
N TYR A 69 -1.03 -9.02 -2.75
CA TYR A 69 -0.25 -8.35 -3.79
C TYR A 69 -1.07 -7.96 -5.03
N LYS A 70 -2.25 -8.54 -5.21
CA LYS A 70 -3.16 -8.29 -6.33
C LYS A 70 -4.60 -8.31 -5.86
N ALA A 71 -5.49 -7.61 -6.58
CA ALA A 71 -6.93 -7.60 -6.30
C ALA A 71 -7.55 -8.99 -6.40
N ASP A 72 -8.53 -9.26 -5.52
CA ASP A 72 -9.42 -10.43 -5.54
C ASP A 72 -8.72 -11.79 -5.36
N ILE A 73 -7.58 -11.80 -4.68
CA ILE A 73 -6.87 -13.01 -4.27
C ILE A 73 -6.43 -12.92 -2.81
N SER A 74 -6.06 -14.07 -2.22
CA SER A 74 -5.57 -14.16 -0.83
C SER A 74 -4.04 -14.24 -0.70
N ASP A 75 -3.29 -14.11 -1.81
CA ASP A 75 -1.83 -14.28 -1.82
C ASP A 75 -1.13 -13.00 -1.37
N THR A 76 -0.33 -13.10 -0.31
CA THR A 76 0.42 -11.98 0.28
C THR A 76 1.93 -12.08 0.04
N ARG A 77 2.40 -13.02 -0.78
CA ARG A 77 3.85 -13.17 -1.03
C ARG A 77 4.42 -11.92 -1.70
N GLU A 78 5.53 -11.41 -1.14
CA GLU A 78 6.20 -10.20 -1.63
C GLU A 78 5.25 -9.01 -1.82
N THR A 79 4.25 -8.89 -0.96
CA THR A 79 3.33 -7.75 -1.04
C THR A 79 4.03 -6.47 -0.57
N PRO A 80 3.90 -5.34 -1.30
CA PRO A 80 4.43 -4.06 -0.85
C PRO A 80 3.73 -3.52 0.41
N ALA A 81 2.58 -4.09 0.78
CA ALA A 81 1.87 -3.74 2.01
C ALA A 81 2.70 -4.03 3.26
N GLU A 82 3.48 -5.12 3.28
CA GLU A 82 4.33 -5.51 4.42
C GLU A 82 5.32 -4.40 4.78
N LYS A 83 6.10 -3.95 3.79
CA LYS A 83 7.07 -2.87 4.03
C LYS A 83 6.41 -1.54 4.39
N LEU A 84 5.25 -1.24 3.81
CA LEU A 84 4.52 -0.02 4.15
C LEU A 84 4.01 -0.05 5.59
N VAL A 85 3.44 -1.17 6.05
CA VAL A 85 3.00 -1.38 7.45
C VAL A 85 4.16 -1.21 8.41
N GLU A 86 5.31 -1.84 8.13
CA GLU A 86 6.55 -1.69 8.93
C GLU A 86 6.95 -0.21 9.06
N LEU A 87 6.97 0.53 7.93
CA LEU A 87 7.37 1.94 7.89
C LEU A 87 6.40 2.85 8.65
N LEU A 88 5.10 2.57 8.61
CA LEU A 88 4.09 3.33 9.35
C LEU A 88 4.18 3.06 10.86
N ARG A 89 4.36 1.80 11.26
CA ARG A 89 4.57 1.43 12.67
C ARG A 89 5.86 2.03 13.23
N THR A 90 6.95 2.00 12.47
CA THR A 90 8.22 2.65 12.84
C THR A 90 8.06 4.16 13.01
N ALA A 91 7.15 4.80 12.26
CA ALA A 91 6.80 6.20 12.41
C ALA A 91 5.86 6.47 13.61
N GLY A 92 5.47 5.43 14.37
CA GLY A 92 4.63 5.53 15.57
C GLY A 92 3.13 5.53 15.29
N ALA A 93 2.69 5.10 14.10
CA ALA A 93 1.27 4.94 13.79
C ALA A 93 0.73 3.62 14.38
N ASP A 94 -0.55 3.66 14.80
CA ASP A 94 -1.35 2.47 15.13
C ASP A 94 -1.99 1.97 13.83
N VAL A 95 -1.51 0.83 13.32
CA VAL A 95 -1.87 0.30 12.00
C VAL A 95 -2.72 -0.95 12.15
N ALA A 96 -3.92 -0.91 11.58
CA ALA A 96 -4.78 -2.06 11.33
C ALA A 96 -4.97 -2.26 9.83
N TYR A 97 -5.47 -3.43 9.43
CA TYR A 97 -5.84 -3.66 8.03
C TYR A 97 -7.22 -4.32 7.91
N HIS A 98 -7.86 -4.05 6.79
CA HIS A 98 -9.03 -4.78 6.31
C HIS A 98 -8.76 -5.36 4.92
N ASP A 99 -8.96 -6.67 4.79
CA ASP A 99 -8.87 -7.37 3.51
C ASP A 99 -9.93 -8.49 3.50
N PRO A 100 -10.85 -8.52 2.52
CA PRO A 100 -11.91 -9.52 2.45
C PRO A 100 -11.39 -10.93 2.12
N HIS A 101 -10.17 -11.05 1.61
CA HIS A 101 -9.57 -12.32 1.16
C HIS A 101 -8.44 -12.82 2.07
N VAL A 102 -7.90 -11.96 2.95
CA VAL A 102 -6.77 -12.28 3.82
C VAL A 102 -7.17 -12.10 5.28
N ALA A 103 -7.41 -13.20 5.97
CA ALA A 103 -7.84 -13.18 7.37
C ALA A 103 -6.72 -12.83 8.36
N GLU A 104 -5.48 -13.25 8.06
CA GLU A 104 -4.30 -13.02 8.90
C GLU A 104 -3.11 -12.56 8.04
N PHE A 105 -2.42 -11.50 8.51
CA PHE A 105 -1.26 -10.92 7.84
C PHE A 105 -0.33 -10.24 8.85
N ASP A 106 0.96 -10.57 8.82
CA ASP A 106 2.01 -9.96 9.68
C ASP A 106 1.62 -9.94 11.17
N GLY A 107 1.08 -11.06 11.68
CA GLY A 107 0.64 -11.18 13.08
C GLY A 107 -0.61 -10.39 13.44
N MET A 108 -1.25 -9.73 12.48
CA MET A 108 -2.53 -9.05 12.63
C MET A 108 -3.68 -9.90 12.10
N ARG A 109 -4.88 -9.59 12.54
CA ARG A 109 -6.14 -10.08 11.95
C ARG A 109 -6.84 -8.96 11.19
N SER A 110 -7.48 -9.31 10.07
CA SER A 110 -8.35 -8.40 9.33
C SER A 110 -9.48 -7.89 10.24
N VAL A 111 -9.62 -6.57 10.34
CA VAL A 111 -10.66 -5.94 11.17
C VAL A 111 -11.93 -5.67 10.36
N ALA A 112 -13.03 -5.34 11.05
CA ALA A 112 -14.25 -4.85 10.39
C ALA A 112 -13.96 -3.55 9.62
N LEU A 113 -14.68 -3.34 8.52
CA LEU A 113 -14.53 -2.14 7.69
C LEU A 113 -15.27 -0.96 8.31
N GLU A 114 -14.60 -0.22 9.15
CA GLU A 114 -15.08 0.98 9.85
C GLU A 114 -14.18 2.19 9.53
N PRO A 115 -14.25 2.77 8.33
CA PRO A 115 -13.36 3.84 7.88
C PRO A 115 -13.33 5.06 8.81
N GLU A 116 -14.46 5.39 9.41
CA GLU A 116 -14.65 6.50 10.34
C GLU A 116 -13.89 6.35 11.66
N ALA A 117 -13.53 5.12 12.04
CA ALA A 117 -12.80 4.84 13.28
C ALA A 117 -11.29 5.16 13.16
N TYR A 118 -10.82 5.51 11.94
CA TYR A 118 -9.42 5.77 11.66
C TYR A 118 -9.18 7.21 11.19
N ASP A 119 -7.99 7.72 11.46
CA ASP A 119 -7.59 9.04 10.98
C ASP A 119 -7.37 9.01 9.46
N CYS A 120 -6.78 7.94 8.95
CA CYS A 120 -6.50 7.77 7.53
C CYS A 120 -6.81 6.36 7.05
N VAL A 121 -7.42 6.26 5.88
CA VAL A 121 -7.62 5.00 5.15
C VAL A 121 -6.66 4.98 3.95
N VAL A 122 -5.89 3.92 3.81
CA VAL A 122 -4.89 3.78 2.73
C VAL A 122 -5.23 2.59 1.85
N ILE A 123 -5.55 2.83 0.58
CA ILE A 123 -5.88 1.79 -0.39
C ILE A 123 -4.59 1.28 -1.03
N VAL A 124 -4.13 0.10 -0.61
CA VAL A 124 -2.92 -0.56 -1.12
C VAL A 124 -3.26 -1.61 -2.16
N THR A 125 -4.36 -2.34 -1.98
CA THR A 125 -4.88 -3.28 -2.98
C THR A 125 -6.37 -3.04 -3.17
N ALA A 126 -6.79 -2.84 -4.43
CA ALA A 126 -8.17 -2.48 -4.77
C ALA A 126 -9.01 -3.73 -5.08
N HIS A 127 -9.59 -4.34 -4.05
CA HIS A 127 -10.53 -5.45 -4.21
C HIS A 127 -11.86 -4.97 -4.78
N THR A 128 -12.41 -5.71 -5.74
CA THR A 128 -13.65 -5.34 -6.44
C THR A 128 -14.89 -5.43 -5.55
N SER A 129 -14.83 -6.18 -4.45
CA SER A 129 -15.91 -6.34 -3.48
C SER A 129 -16.11 -5.13 -2.54
N LEU A 130 -15.20 -4.13 -2.55
CA LEU A 130 -15.27 -2.98 -1.66
C LEU A 130 -16.03 -1.81 -2.29
N ASP A 131 -16.92 -1.19 -1.50
CA ASP A 131 -17.62 0.05 -1.86
C ASP A 131 -16.74 1.27 -1.56
N TYR A 132 -15.94 1.70 -2.54
CA TYR A 132 -15.04 2.84 -2.39
C TYR A 132 -15.76 4.18 -2.23
N ALA A 133 -16.97 4.33 -2.78
CA ALA A 133 -17.77 5.54 -2.58
C ALA A 133 -18.20 5.69 -1.12
N GLY A 134 -18.77 4.63 -0.54
CA GLY A 134 -19.13 4.60 0.87
C GLY A 134 -17.93 4.72 1.81
N ILE A 135 -16.76 4.18 1.42
CA ILE A 135 -15.52 4.34 2.18
C ILE A 135 -15.08 5.81 2.20
N VAL A 136 -15.04 6.49 1.04
CA VAL A 136 -14.67 7.91 0.94
C VAL A 136 -15.64 8.80 1.69
N GLU A 137 -16.94 8.51 1.65
CA GLU A 137 -17.94 9.27 2.38
C GLU A 137 -17.68 9.26 3.90
N ARG A 138 -17.42 8.08 4.47
CA ARG A 138 -17.24 7.88 5.92
C ARG A 138 -15.84 8.21 6.43
N ALA A 139 -14.80 8.05 5.62
CA ALA A 139 -13.42 8.27 6.02
C ALA A 139 -13.12 9.76 6.30
N ASN A 140 -12.16 10.02 7.18
CA ASN A 140 -11.63 11.36 7.43
C ASN A 140 -10.66 11.80 6.30
N VAL A 141 -9.67 10.95 5.97
CA VAL A 141 -8.73 11.10 4.87
C VAL A 141 -8.57 9.76 4.17
N VAL A 142 -8.47 9.77 2.84
CA VAL A 142 -8.21 8.57 2.03
C VAL A 142 -6.95 8.80 1.19
N VAL A 143 -6.02 7.86 1.22
CA VAL A 143 -4.88 7.83 0.32
C VAL A 143 -5.03 6.63 -0.62
N ASP A 144 -5.14 6.90 -1.91
CA ASP A 144 -5.43 5.90 -2.92
C ASP A 144 -4.23 5.67 -3.84
N PHE A 145 -3.54 4.55 -3.65
CA PHE A 145 -2.39 4.14 -4.47
C PHE A 145 -2.80 3.27 -5.68
N ARG A 146 -4.07 2.96 -5.82
CA ARG A 146 -4.56 2.03 -6.86
C ARG A 146 -5.54 2.66 -7.84
N ASN A 147 -5.85 3.97 -7.66
CA ASN A 147 -6.89 4.67 -8.41
C ASN A 147 -8.28 4.00 -8.31
N ALA A 148 -8.53 3.35 -7.17
CA ALA A 148 -9.81 2.70 -6.86
C ALA A 148 -10.94 3.73 -6.72
N THR A 149 -10.61 4.98 -6.35
CA THR A 149 -11.53 6.10 -6.22
C THR A 149 -11.67 6.90 -7.54
N ARG A 150 -11.40 6.27 -8.69
CA ARG A 150 -11.58 6.92 -10.00
C ARG A 150 -13.02 7.39 -10.18
N GLY A 151 -13.21 8.66 -10.53
CA GLY A 151 -14.53 9.26 -10.72
C GLY A 151 -15.20 9.74 -9.44
N ILE A 152 -14.59 9.55 -8.27
CA ILE A 152 -15.08 10.11 -7.01
C ILE A 152 -14.34 11.43 -6.75
N GLU A 153 -15.08 12.55 -6.82
CA GLU A 153 -14.55 13.88 -6.51
C GLU A 153 -14.70 14.14 -5.00
N SER A 154 -13.58 14.22 -4.29
CA SER A 154 -13.56 14.53 -2.87
C SER A 154 -12.24 15.16 -2.46
N ARG A 155 -12.31 16.20 -1.62
CA ARG A 155 -11.12 16.84 -1.01
C ARG A 155 -10.41 15.96 0.02
N LYS A 156 -11.05 14.87 0.45
CA LYS A 156 -10.49 13.89 1.38
C LYS A 156 -9.54 12.90 0.69
N VAL A 157 -9.57 12.80 -0.66
CA VAL A 157 -8.84 11.78 -1.43
C VAL A 157 -7.52 12.35 -1.95
N TRP A 158 -6.45 11.65 -1.58
CA TRP A 158 -5.07 11.89 -2.03
C TRP A 158 -4.64 10.73 -2.93
N LYS A 159 -4.03 11.03 -4.05
CA LYS A 159 -3.56 10.04 -5.04
C LYS A 159 -2.07 10.18 -5.28
N LEU A 160 -1.48 9.13 -5.89
CA LEU A 160 -0.12 9.20 -6.44
C LEU A 160 -0.04 10.18 -7.60
#